data_8b779185b6ab2e9a9fcaa21dbb4148e4
#
_entry.id   8b779185b6ab2e9a9fcaa21dbb4148e4
#
_cell.length_a   1.000
_cell.length_b   1.000
_cell.length_c   1.000
_cell.angle_alpha   90.00
_cell.angle_beta   90.00
_cell.angle_gamma   90.00
#
_symmetry.space_group_name_H-M   'P 1'
#
loop_
_entity.id
_entity.type
_entity.pdbx_description
1 polymer ?
#
loop_
_entity_poly.entity_id
_entity_poly.type
_entity_poly.pdbx_seq_one_letter_code
_entity_poly.pdbx_strand_id
1 'polypeptide(L)'
;MGDRRSRSPPAGLLHRRPGESDAGADGPLGADFNSWDICDQACTSLFDRTPYAWDKALEWSKRPEEFVRRGGFALMAALAWHDKTAPDERFEPFLAAVSAASTDGRNFVKKAVNWALRNMGKRSLGLHARAVQLAAELKASPDRTARWIGSDAYRELTGEKVLQRLNQNITVPRANL
;
A
#
# COMPACT_ATOMS: atom_id res chain seq x y z
N MET A 1 9.79 -48.07 -10.59
CA MET A 1 9.03 -47.89 -9.36
C MET A 1 9.70 -46.78 -8.58
N GLY A 2 9.23 -45.55 -8.68
CA GLY A 2 9.78 -44.34 -8.05
C GLY A 2 8.65 -43.60 -7.37
N ASP A 3 8.72 -43.62 -6.08
CA ASP A 3 7.76 -43.03 -5.12
C ASP A 3 7.69 -41.51 -5.26
N ARG A 4 6.57 -40.98 -5.75
CA ARG A 4 6.26 -39.54 -5.73
C ARG A 4 5.68 -39.20 -4.37
N ARG A 5 6.52 -38.81 -3.44
CA ARG A 5 6.07 -38.18 -2.20
C ARG A 5 5.57 -36.77 -2.50
N SER A 6 4.25 -36.65 -2.54
CA SER A 6 3.55 -35.38 -2.50
C SER A 6 3.91 -34.64 -1.19
N ARG A 7 4.60 -33.53 -1.31
CA ARG A 7 4.82 -32.62 -0.18
C ARG A 7 3.54 -31.82 0.03
N SER A 8 2.81 -32.15 1.07
CA SER A 8 1.73 -31.32 1.60
C SER A 8 2.30 -29.99 2.11
N PRO A 9 1.63 -28.84 1.88
CA PRO A 9 2.07 -27.57 2.45
C PRO A 9 1.98 -27.61 4.00
N PRO A 10 2.81 -26.84 4.70
CA PRO A 10 2.81 -26.84 6.17
C PRO A 10 1.44 -26.35 6.70
N ALA A 11 0.84 -27.16 7.55
CA ALA A 11 -0.51 -27.01 8.10
C ALA A 11 -0.68 -25.87 9.13
N GLY A 12 0.11 -24.80 9.04
CA GLY A 12 0.12 -23.71 10.04
C GLY A 12 -0.56 -22.42 9.62
N LEU A 13 -0.84 -22.21 8.31
CA LEU A 13 -1.29 -20.91 7.80
C LEU A 13 -2.80 -20.77 7.57
N LEU A 14 -3.60 -21.83 7.68
CA LEU A 14 -4.97 -21.85 7.18
C LEU A 14 -6.08 -21.90 8.24
N HIS A 15 -5.79 -21.80 9.55
CA HIS A 15 -6.82 -21.89 10.58
C HIS A 15 -6.68 -20.87 11.71
N ARG A 16 -6.60 -19.56 11.39
CA ARG A 16 -6.93 -18.53 12.37
C ARG A 16 -8.23 -17.86 11.96
N ARG A 17 -9.20 -17.94 12.87
CA ARG A 17 -10.50 -17.27 12.72
C ARG A 17 -10.34 -15.76 12.70
N PRO A 18 -11.13 -14.98 11.91
CA PRO A 18 -11.16 -13.54 12.00
C PRO A 18 -11.59 -13.13 13.41
N GLY A 19 -10.69 -12.46 14.15
CA GLY A 19 -10.97 -11.99 15.51
C GLY A 19 -9.93 -12.33 16.57
N GLU A 20 -9.01 -13.24 16.31
CA GLU A 20 -7.92 -13.59 17.23
C GLU A 20 -6.56 -13.07 16.73
N SER A 21 -6.44 -11.80 16.49
CA SER A 21 -5.14 -11.16 16.37
C SER A 21 -4.86 -10.40 17.65
N ASP A 22 -4.23 -11.13 18.57
CA ASP A 22 -3.67 -10.58 19.79
C ASP A 22 -2.67 -9.45 19.45
N ALA A 23 -2.57 -8.44 20.32
CA ALA A 23 -1.63 -7.33 20.21
C ALA A 23 -0.14 -7.75 20.21
N GLY A 24 0.12 -9.03 20.19
CA GLY A 24 1.43 -9.68 20.04
C GLY A 24 1.83 -10.00 18.60
N ALA A 25 1.18 -9.45 17.57
CA ALA A 25 1.61 -9.58 16.17
C ALA A 25 2.90 -8.80 15.85
N ASP A 26 3.61 -8.28 16.85
CA ASP A 26 4.99 -7.81 16.77
C ASP A 26 6.00 -8.98 16.63
N GLY A 27 5.51 -10.18 16.70
CA GLY A 27 6.24 -11.40 16.47
C GLY A 27 6.44 -11.71 14.97
N PRO A 28 6.73 -12.94 14.63
CA PRO A 28 7.44 -13.40 13.44
C PRO A 28 6.82 -13.04 12.07
N LEU A 29 5.59 -12.55 11.97
CA LEU A 29 4.93 -12.35 10.68
C LEU A 29 5.58 -11.26 9.81
N GLY A 30 6.12 -10.20 10.42
CA GLY A 30 6.86 -9.16 9.68
C GLY A 30 8.29 -9.59 9.35
N ALA A 31 8.88 -10.46 10.17
CA ALA A 31 10.23 -11.01 9.97
C ALA A 31 10.27 -12.09 8.88
N ASP A 32 9.15 -12.73 8.56
CA ASP A 32 9.03 -13.78 7.55
C ASP A 32 8.78 -13.25 6.13
N PHE A 33 8.71 -11.92 5.95
CA PHE A 33 8.64 -11.32 4.62
C PHE A 33 9.99 -11.43 3.91
N ASN A 34 10.22 -12.57 3.29
CA ASN A 34 11.43 -12.84 2.51
C ASN A 34 11.22 -12.70 0.98
N SER A 35 9.99 -12.38 0.55
CA SER A 35 9.66 -12.13 -0.84
C SER A 35 8.51 -11.13 -1.00
N TRP A 36 8.44 -10.46 -2.14
CA TRP A 36 7.47 -9.38 -2.40
C TRP A 36 6.03 -9.88 -2.57
N ASP A 37 5.86 -11.09 -3.11
CA ASP A 37 4.56 -11.71 -3.35
C ASP A 37 3.88 -12.11 -2.05
N ILE A 38 4.62 -12.71 -1.10
CA ILE A 38 4.12 -13.06 0.23
C ILE A 38 3.73 -11.78 0.99
N CYS A 39 4.58 -10.75 0.93
CA CYS A 39 4.33 -9.46 1.56
C CYS A 39 3.05 -8.81 1.03
N ASP A 40 2.91 -8.67 -0.28
CA ASP A 40 1.76 -8.03 -0.90
C ASP A 40 0.46 -8.81 -0.65
N GLN A 41 0.50 -10.13 -0.77
CA GLN A 41 -0.65 -10.99 -0.54
C GLN A 41 -1.12 -10.94 0.91
N ALA A 42 -0.20 -10.97 1.88
CA ALA A 42 -0.53 -10.81 3.28
C ALA A 42 -1.14 -9.43 3.59
N CYS A 43 -0.56 -8.36 3.04
CA CYS A 43 -1.06 -6.99 3.25
C CYS A 43 -2.43 -6.76 2.64
N THR A 44 -2.69 -7.28 1.43
CA THR A 44 -3.94 -7.00 0.69
C THR A 44 -5.10 -7.95 1.02
N SER A 45 -4.80 -9.12 1.62
CA SER A 45 -5.82 -10.14 1.88
C SER A 45 -6.11 -10.36 3.36
N LEU A 46 -5.19 -9.98 4.24
CA LEU A 46 -5.29 -10.31 5.66
C LEU A 46 -5.18 -9.07 6.56
N PHE A 47 -4.12 -8.28 6.39
CA PHE A 47 -3.80 -7.19 7.31
C PHE A 47 -4.67 -5.95 7.12
N ASP A 48 -5.12 -5.63 5.93
CA ASP A 48 -5.94 -4.46 5.61
C ASP A 48 -7.30 -4.44 6.32
N ARG A 49 -7.75 -5.60 6.78
CA ARG A 49 -9.01 -5.78 7.52
C ARG A 49 -8.84 -5.79 9.05
N THR A 50 -7.63 -5.65 9.52
CA THR A 50 -7.36 -5.63 10.96
C THR A 50 -7.50 -4.22 11.52
N PRO A 51 -7.90 -4.05 12.80
CA PRO A 51 -7.97 -2.72 13.43
C PRO A 51 -6.61 -2.03 13.53
N TYR A 52 -5.51 -2.79 13.43
CA TYR A 52 -4.14 -2.31 13.52
C TYR A 52 -3.53 -1.92 12.18
N ALA A 53 -4.23 -2.12 11.06
CA ALA A 53 -3.71 -1.91 9.71
C ALA A 53 -3.09 -0.52 9.50
N TRP A 54 -3.74 0.51 10.00
CA TRP A 54 -3.32 1.90 9.86
C TRP A 54 -2.00 2.19 10.59
N ASP A 55 -1.90 1.73 11.83
CA ASP A 55 -0.71 1.93 12.66
C ASP A 55 0.46 1.10 12.13
N LYS A 56 0.21 -0.15 11.74
CA LYS A 56 1.24 -1.03 11.16
C LYS A 56 1.73 -0.53 9.80
N ALA A 57 0.88 0.06 8.98
CA ALA A 57 1.31 0.68 7.73
C ALA A 57 2.37 1.77 7.97
N LEU A 58 2.14 2.66 8.95
CA LEU A 58 3.08 3.70 9.32
C LEU A 58 4.34 3.17 10.03
N GLU A 59 4.18 2.20 10.90
CA GLU A 59 5.29 1.57 11.60
C GLU A 59 6.24 0.88 10.62
N TRP A 60 5.70 -0.01 9.79
CA TRP A 60 6.50 -0.79 8.84
C TRP A 60 7.15 0.07 7.75
N SER A 61 6.52 1.17 7.35
CA SER A 61 7.10 2.11 6.38
C SER A 61 8.42 2.74 6.83
N LYS A 62 8.70 2.74 8.15
CA LYS A 62 9.92 3.28 8.75
C LYS A 62 11.00 2.22 9.01
N ARG A 63 10.67 0.94 8.83
CA ARG A 63 11.58 -0.16 9.13
C ARG A 63 12.75 -0.20 8.13
N PRO A 64 13.96 -0.59 8.57
CA PRO A 64 15.12 -0.71 7.71
C PRO A 64 15.07 -1.94 6.78
N GLU A 65 14.36 -3.00 7.17
CA GLU A 65 14.24 -4.23 6.41
C GLU A 65 13.41 -4.01 5.14
N GLU A 66 13.95 -4.39 3.99
CA GLU A 66 13.39 -4.04 2.68
C GLU A 66 11.93 -4.51 2.52
N PHE A 67 11.65 -5.76 2.84
CA PHE A 67 10.30 -6.32 2.63
C PHE A 67 9.31 -5.89 3.71
N VAL A 68 9.75 -5.64 4.94
CA VAL A 68 8.89 -5.05 5.98
C VAL A 68 8.49 -3.63 5.59
N ARG A 69 9.47 -2.82 5.14
CA ARG A 69 9.21 -1.46 4.65
C ARG A 69 8.29 -1.46 3.43
N ARG A 70 8.53 -2.38 2.48
CA ARG A 70 7.60 -2.61 1.36
C ARG A 70 6.19 -2.91 1.85
N GLY A 71 6.03 -3.78 2.84
CA GLY A 71 4.75 -4.14 3.44
C GLY A 71 3.98 -2.94 3.98
N GLY A 72 4.67 -2.00 4.62
CA GLY A 72 4.06 -0.75 5.07
C GLY A 72 3.39 0.01 3.91
N PHE A 73 4.07 0.19 2.78
CA PHE A 73 3.52 0.88 1.61
C PHE A 73 2.47 0.05 0.85
N ALA A 74 2.64 -1.28 0.79
CA ALA A 74 1.62 -2.17 0.23
C ALA A 74 0.32 -2.09 1.04
N LEU A 75 0.41 -2.03 2.36
CA LEU A 75 -0.74 -1.87 3.25
C LEU A 75 -1.43 -0.50 3.09
N MET A 76 -0.66 0.59 2.89
CA MET A 76 -1.21 1.91 2.54
C MET A 76 -1.99 1.86 1.23
N ALA A 77 -1.47 1.17 0.21
CA ALA A 77 -2.14 1.00 -1.07
C ALA A 77 -3.44 0.18 -0.93
N ALA A 78 -3.42 -0.89 -0.13
CA ALA A 78 -4.59 -1.73 0.15
C ALA A 78 -5.68 -0.96 0.89
N LEU A 79 -5.33 -0.21 1.94
CA LEU A 79 -6.26 0.64 2.69
C LEU A 79 -6.90 1.72 1.80
N ALA A 80 -6.13 2.35 0.91
CA ALA A 80 -6.67 3.30 -0.05
C ALA A 80 -7.69 2.67 -1.02
N TRP A 81 -7.53 1.39 -1.32
CA TRP A 81 -8.43 0.64 -2.20
C TRP A 81 -9.66 0.08 -1.47
N HIS A 82 -9.48 -0.51 -0.29
CA HIS A 82 -10.52 -1.30 0.41
C HIS A 82 -11.30 -0.48 1.44
N ASP A 83 -10.65 0.33 2.28
CA ASP A 83 -11.35 1.12 3.29
C ASP A 83 -12.01 2.36 2.67
N LYS A 84 -13.24 2.19 2.20
CA LYS A 84 -14.03 3.26 1.57
C LYS A 84 -14.65 4.24 2.56
N THR A 85 -14.63 3.91 3.85
CA THR A 85 -15.26 4.69 4.92
C THR A 85 -14.30 5.70 5.56
N ALA A 86 -12.98 5.44 5.50
CA ALA A 86 -11.99 6.32 6.06
C ALA A 86 -12.04 7.73 5.41
N PRO A 87 -12.02 8.81 6.19
CA PRO A 87 -11.95 10.17 5.67
C PRO A 87 -10.58 10.44 5.03
N ASP A 88 -10.54 11.40 4.10
CA ASP A 88 -9.31 11.71 3.35
C ASP A 88 -8.16 12.18 4.24
N GLU A 89 -8.47 12.88 5.34
CA GLU A 89 -7.48 13.38 6.31
C GLU A 89 -6.67 12.25 6.95
N ARG A 90 -7.24 11.06 7.06
CA ARG A 90 -6.55 9.90 7.63
C ARG A 90 -5.38 9.43 6.75
N PHE A 91 -5.38 9.78 5.48
CA PHE A 91 -4.31 9.45 4.53
C PHE A 91 -3.14 10.45 4.53
N GLU A 92 -3.25 11.59 5.23
CA GLU A 92 -2.17 12.58 5.29
C GLU A 92 -0.85 12.01 5.81
N PRO A 93 -0.85 11.23 6.91
CA PRO A 93 0.38 10.61 7.39
C PRO A 93 0.99 9.65 6.36
N PHE A 94 0.16 9.04 5.50
CA PHE A 94 0.63 8.15 4.43
C PHE A 94 1.30 8.92 3.30
N LEU A 95 0.73 10.07 2.88
CA LEU A 95 1.37 10.96 1.91
C LEU A 95 2.71 11.48 2.43
N ALA A 96 2.79 11.84 3.73
CA ALA A 96 4.04 12.23 4.36
C ALA A 96 5.07 11.08 4.38
N ALA A 97 4.63 9.84 4.66
CA ALA A 97 5.50 8.66 4.61
C ALA A 97 6.02 8.37 3.19
N VAL A 98 5.18 8.54 2.17
CA VAL A 98 5.57 8.43 0.75
C VAL A 98 6.65 9.47 0.41
N SER A 99 6.47 10.73 0.82
CA SER A 99 7.47 11.77 0.62
C SER A 99 8.80 11.43 1.28
N ALA A 100 8.78 11.01 2.54
CA ALA A 100 9.97 10.63 3.31
C ALA A 100 10.72 9.42 2.73
N ALA A 101 10.02 8.47 2.11
CA ALA A 101 10.62 7.28 1.52
C ALA A 101 10.91 7.41 0.01
N SER A 102 10.66 8.57 -0.58
CA SER A 102 10.77 8.76 -2.03
C SER A 102 12.18 8.59 -2.58
N THR A 103 13.20 8.74 -1.75
CA THR A 103 14.62 8.57 -2.11
C THR A 103 15.14 7.14 -1.87
N ASP A 104 14.33 6.23 -1.37
CA ASP A 104 14.74 4.84 -1.16
C ASP A 104 14.94 4.12 -2.50
N GLY A 105 16.20 3.93 -2.89
CA GLY A 105 16.58 3.36 -4.19
C GLY A 105 16.33 1.85 -4.32
N ARG A 106 15.99 1.14 -3.24
CA ARG A 106 15.71 -0.29 -3.27
C ARG A 106 14.50 -0.58 -4.17
N ASN A 107 14.69 -1.50 -5.11
CA ASN A 107 13.70 -1.70 -6.18
C ASN A 107 12.30 -2.07 -5.68
N PHE A 108 12.23 -2.90 -4.65
CA PHE A 108 10.94 -3.34 -4.11
C PHE A 108 10.28 -2.24 -3.27
N VAL A 109 11.05 -1.45 -2.54
CA VAL A 109 10.51 -0.32 -1.76
C VAL A 109 9.99 0.79 -2.67
N LYS A 110 10.81 1.28 -3.62
CA LYS A 110 10.40 2.38 -4.53
C LYS A 110 9.12 2.06 -5.33
N LYS A 111 8.95 0.79 -5.72
CA LYS A 111 7.73 0.35 -6.43
C LYS A 111 6.50 0.38 -5.51
N ALA A 112 6.65 -0.03 -4.25
CA ALA A 112 5.57 0.03 -3.28
C ALA A 112 5.21 1.47 -2.90
N VAL A 113 6.20 2.36 -2.73
CA VAL A 113 5.99 3.80 -2.50
C VAL A 113 5.19 4.42 -3.65
N ASN A 114 5.58 4.14 -4.89
CA ASN A 114 4.85 4.59 -6.08
C ASN A 114 3.42 4.02 -6.14
N TRP A 115 3.26 2.75 -5.82
CA TRP A 115 1.94 2.10 -5.79
C TRP A 115 1.01 2.71 -4.75
N ALA A 116 1.50 2.98 -3.53
CA ALA A 116 0.75 3.66 -2.48
C ALA A 116 0.28 5.05 -2.94
N LEU A 117 1.19 5.88 -3.48
CA LEU A 117 0.86 7.22 -3.97
C LEU A 117 -0.23 7.19 -5.04
N ARG A 118 -0.12 6.30 -6.03
CA ARG A 118 -1.10 6.17 -7.11
C ARG A 118 -2.47 5.70 -6.61
N ASN A 119 -2.52 4.78 -5.65
CA ASN A 119 -3.79 4.30 -5.12
C ASN A 119 -4.49 5.35 -4.25
N MET A 120 -3.76 6.09 -3.43
CA MET A 120 -4.31 7.24 -2.71
C MET A 120 -4.87 8.29 -3.68
N GLY A 121 -4.12 8.63 -4.73
CA GLY A 121 -4.56 9.61 -5.73
C GLY A 121 -5.76 9.17 -6.60
N LYS A 122 -6.13 7.90 -6.59
CA LYS A 122 -7.30 7.37 -7.30
C LYS A 122 -8.55 7.20 -6.41
N ARG A 123 -8.46 7.55 -5.13
CA ARG A 123 -9.51 7.30 -4.16
C ARG A 123 -10.64 8.34 -4.17
N SER A 124 -10.29 9.61 -4.09
CA SER A 124 -11.20 10.76 -4.00
C SER A 124 -10.60 11.97 -4.71
N LEU A 125 -11.39 13.00 -4.96
CA LEU A 125 -10.88 14.24 -5.56
C LEU A 125 -9.94 15.00 -4.62
N GLY A 126 -10.21 15.01 -3.31
CA GLY A 126 -9.37 15.66 -2.32
C GLY A 126 -7.97 15.03 -2.27
N LEU A 127 -7.91 13.70 -2.12
CA LEU A 127 -6.64 12.96 -2.15
C LEU A 127 -5.97 13.00 -3.52
N HIS A 128 -6.74 13.06 -4.61
CA HIS A 128 -6.20 13.20 -5.96
C HIS A 128 -5.39 14.49 -6.10
N ALA A 129 -5.95 15.62 -5.72
CA ALA A 129 -5.27 16.92 -5.80
C ALA A 129 -3.94 16.91 -5.03
N ARG A 130 -3.94 16.34 -3.83
CA ARG A 130 -2.75 16.24 -2.97
C ARG A 130 -1.71 15.26 -3.50
N ALA A 131 -2.15 14.11 -4.00
CA ALA A 131 -1.26 13.11 -4.61
C ALA A 131 -0.63 13.64 -5.91
N VAL A 132 -1.36 14.38 -6.73
CA VAL A 132 -0.84 15.03 -7.94
C VAL A 132 0.18 16.11 -7.57
N GLN A 133 -0.10 16.92 -6.54
CA GLN A 133 0.85 17.91 -6.05
C GLN A 133 2.15 17.24 -5.59
N LEU A 134 2.06 16.22 -4.72
CA LEU A 134 3.24 15.48 -4.26
C LEU A 134 4.00 14.83 -5.41
N ALA A 135 3.29 14.23 -6.37
CA ALA A 135 3.91 13.64 -7.55
C ALA A 135 4.66 14.69 -8.41
N ALA A 136 4.13 15.91 -8.53
CA ALA A 136 4.81 17.01 -9.22
C ALA A 136 6.07 17.47 -8.49
N GLU A 137 6.03 17.58 -7.16
CA GLU A 137 7.19 17.90 -6.32
C GLU A 137 8.29 16.84 -6.46
N LEU A 138 7.92 15.56 -6.34
CA LEU A 138 8.87 14.45 -6.51
C LEU A 138 9.46 14.40 -7.92
N LYS A 139 8.67 14.70 -8.95
CA LYS A 139 9.13 14.77 -10.34
C LYS A 139 10.17 15.85 -10.55
N ALA A 140 10.11 16.95 -9.81
CA ALA A 140 11.07 18.05 -9.85
C ALA A 140 12.31 17.81 -8.94
N SER A 141 12.34 16.73 -8.17
CA SER A 141 13.41 16.40 -7.24
C SER A 141 14.76 16.17 -7.96
N PRO A 142 15.90 16.57 -7.37
CA PRO A 142 17.23 16.20 -7.86
C PRO A 142 17.52 14.70 -7.69
N ASP A 143 16.85 14.01 -6.77
CA ASP A 143 17.04 12.59 -6.55
C ASP A 143 16.41 11.75 -7.67
N ARG A 144 17.17 10.78 -8.17
CA ARG A 144 16.76 9.92 -9.30
C ARG A 144 15.53 9.06 -8.97
N THR A 145 15.48 8.53 -7.77
CA THR A 145 14.39 7.64 -7.33
C THR A 145 13.11 8.43 -7.15
N ALA A 146 13.20 9.57 -6.47
CA ALA A 146 12.06 10.47 -6.29
C ALA A 146 11.50 10.94 -7.63
N ARG A 147 12.37 11.35 -8.57
CA ARG A 147 11.94 11.72 -9.94
C ARG A 147 11.22 10.59 -10.66
N TRP A 148 11.71 9.36 -10.52
CA TRP A 148 11.06 8.22 -11.15
C TRP A 148 9.66 7.99 -10.57
N ILE A 149 9.53 7.97 -9.23
CA ILE A 149 8.25 7.83 -8.54
C ILE A 149 7.29 8.96 -8.96
N GLY A 150 7.75 10.21 -8.86
CA GLY A 150 6.94 11.38 -9.20
C GLY A 150 6.50 11.39 -10.66
N SER A 151 7.39 11.08 -11.60
CA SER A 151 7.07 11.06 -13.03
C SER A 151 6.05 9.99 -13.39
N ASP A 152 6.18 8.79 -12.82
CA ASP A 152 5.28 7.68 -13.08
C ASP A 152 3.89 7.93 -12.46
N ALA A 153 3.87 8.34 -11.18
CA ALA A 153 2.63 8.68 -10.49
C ALA A 153 1.90 9.86 -11.15
N TYR A 154 2.62 10.93 -11.49
CA TYR A 154 2.05 12.10 -12.14
C TYR A 154 1.39 11.74 -13.48
N ARG A 155 2.11 10.99 -14.33
CA ARG A 155 1.59 10.54 -15.64
C ARG A 155 0.30 9.73 -15.48
N GLU A 156 0.24 8.80 -14.53
CA GLU A 156 -0.96 7.98 -14.31
C GLU A 156 -2.12 8.81 -13.74
N LEU A 157 -1.84 9.61 -12.71
CA LEU A 157 -2.88 10.38 -12.02
C LEU A 157 -3.49 11.47 -12.91
N THR A 158 -2.70 12.13 -13.77
CA THR A 158 -3.20 13.13 -14.72
C THR A 158 -3.76 12.53 -16.02
N GLY A 159 -3.72 11.19 -16.13
CA GLY A 159 -4.26 10.50 -17.28
C GLY A 159 -5.78 10.53 -17.33
N GLU A 160 -6.33 10.62 -18.54
CA GLU A 160 -7.77 10.77 -18.79
C GLU A 160 -8.63 9.70 -18.09
N LYS A 161 -8.19 8.44 -18.09
CA LYS A 161 -8.92 7.34 -17.44
C LYS A 161 -9.13 7.55 -15.93
N VAL A 162 -8.13 8.10 -15.24
CA VAL A 162 -8.24 8.38 -13.79
C VAL A 162 -9.19 9.53 -13.55
N LEU A 163 -9.08 10.62 -14.34
CA LEU A 163 -9.93 11.78 -14.24
C LEU A 163 -11.40 11.44 -14.54
N GLN A 164 -11.67 10.68 -15.58
CA GLN A 164 -13.01 10.20 -15.90
C GLN A 164 -13.63 9.38 -14.77
N ARG A 165 -12.85 8.45 -14.19
CA ARG A 165 -13.31 7.62 -13.06
C ARG A 165 -13.63 8.44 -11.82
N LEU A 166 -12.80 9.43 -11.48
CA LEU A 166 -13.03 10.30 -10.33
C LEU A 166 -14.29 11.15 -10.53
N ASN A 167 -14.50 11.68 -11.73
CA ASN A 167 -15.70 12.47 -12.07
C ASN A 167 -16.99 11.63 -12.04
N GLN A 168 -16.95 10.37 -12.50
CA GLN A 168 -18.10 9.46 -12.42
C GLN A 168 -18.51 9.17 -10.97
N ASN A 169 -17.57 9.08 -10.04
CA ASN A 169 -17.85 8.86 -8.62
C ASN A 169 -18.56 10.05 -7.94
N ILE A 170 -18.55 11.24 -8.55
CA ILE A 170 -19.30 12.43 -8.08
C ILE A 170 -20.76 12.37 -8.55
N THR A 171 -20.96 11.88 -9.78
CA THR A 171 -22.28 11.93 -10.46
C THR A 171 -23.24 10.85 -9.93
N VAL A 172 -22.72 9.81 -9.29
CA VAL A 172 -23.52 8.75 -8.63
C VAL A 172 -23.30 8.84 -7.13
N PRO A 173 -24.17 9.54 -6.37
CA PRO A 173 -24.15 9.45 -4.92
C PRO A 173 -24.33 7.97 -4.55
N ARG A 174 -23.40 7.43 -3.76
CA ARG A 174 -23.55 6.08 -3.24
C ARG A 174 -24.85 6.01 -2.45
N ALA A 175 -25.90 5.46 -3.06
CA ALA A 175 -27.08 5.05 -2.33
C ALA A 175 -26.60 4.08 -1.24
N ASN A 176 -26.95 4.40 -0.01
CA ASN A 176 -26.75 3.54 1.15
C ASN A 176 -27.39 2.17 0.86
N LEU A 177 -26.56 1.14 0.74
CA LEU A 177 -26.97 -0.26 0.83
C LEU A 177 -26.46 -0.80 2.16
#